data_03afbe36ecfb27a9245005a832b8a639
#
_entry.id   03afbe36ecfb27a9245005a832b8a639
#
_cell.length_a   1.000
_cell.length_b   1.000
_cell.length_c   1.000
_cell.angle_alpha   90.00
_cell.angle_beta   90.00
_cell.angle_gamma   90.00
#
_symmetry.space_group_name_H-M   'P 1'
#
loop_
_entity.id
_entity.type
_entity.pdbx_description
1 polymer ?
#
loop_
_entity_poly.entity_id
_entity_poly.type
_entity_poly.pdbx_seq_one_letter_code
_entity_poly.pdbx_strand_id
1 'polypeptide(L)'
;METKKLSVGYNFSKREEEEYFVDEEFINKNPDCWEIIKFLSDNPFTTQKEICEIFNFSKEELIEKNRKIREANWTRDYIINSGMGSKYWKNTIIPTIQSGKARAVLEEKYAYPDRVGLCPGLSCNFFCSFCGRNYSAAYEKELGEKGFELYKQIIDETPQGVNKKKVYHITGGLEPLTFPRIGDLVSYGEKAGFDMEIQTNGSYLTSAFVEKHPGIKDLSILRISLYGVDDDSTFEVTKNKKAYDTVKDNLINFLKL
;
A
#
# COMPACT_ATOMS: atom_id res chain seq x y z
N MET A 1 -37.83 -7.80 15.36
CA MET A 1 -36.56 -8.45 14.97
C MET A 1 -35.52 -8.07 16.01
N GLU A 2 -35.17 -9.00 16.87
CA GLU A 2 -34.06 -8.76 17.81
C GLU A 2 -32.74 -8.93 17.06
N THR A 3 -32.02 -7.84 16.89
CA THR A 3 -30.70 -7.82 16.30
C THR A 3 -29.68 -8.20 17.35
N LYS A 4 -28.91 -9.27 17.13
CA LYS A 4 -27.82 -9.64 18.02
C LYS A 4 -26.66 -8.68 17.82
N LYS A 5 -26.21 -8.03 18.90
CA LYS A 5 -24.98 -7.23 18.93
C LYS A 5 -23.75 -8.14 18.89
N LEU A 6 -22.87 -7.89 17.96
CA LEU A 6 -21.53 -8.47 17.93
C LEU A 6 -20.51 -7.35 18.19
N SER A 7 -19.79 -7.41 19.29
CA SER A 7 -18.61 -6.57 19.46
C SER A 7 -17.42 -7.28 18.83
N VAL A 8 -16.98 -6.83 17.68
CA VAL A 8 -15.72 -7.30 17.09
C VAL A 8 -14.59 -6.53 17.78
N GLY A 9 -13.83 -7.21 18.63
CA GLY A 9 -12.83 -6.63 19.52
C GLY A 9 -11.57 -6.09 18.83
N TYR A 10 -11.72 -5.18 17.87
CA TYR A 10 -10.62 -4.40 17.31
C TYR A 10 -10.93 -2.92 17.41
N ASN A 11 -10.71 -2.38 18.60
CA ASN A 11 -10.76 -0.95 18.84
C ASN A 11 -9.36 -0.36 18.59
N PHE A 12 -9.04 -0.01 17.35
CA PHE A 12 -7.82 0.73 17.00
C PHE A 12 -7.88 2.22 17.39
N SER A 13 -9.00 2.66 17.87
CA SER A 13 -9.19 3.98 18.48
C SER A 13 -10.37 3.85 19.42
N LYS A 14 -10.48 4.71 20.44
CA LYS A 14 -11.67 4.94 21.23
C LYS A 14 -12.81 5.55 20.38
N ARG A 15 -13.02 5.04 19.16
CA ARG A 15 -14.23 5.30 18.41
C ARG A 15 -15.32 4.48 19.07
N GLU A 16 -16.48 5.09 19.25
CA GLU A 16 -17.69 4.46 19.73
C GLU A 16 -17.84 3.07 19.11
N GLU A 17 -18.19 2.07 19.91
CA GLU A 17 -18.40 0.71 19.45
C GLU A 17 -19.38 0.75 18.28
N GLU A 18 -18.89 0.50 17.07
CA GLU A 18 -19.77 0.35 15.92
C GLU A 18 -20.54 -0.95 16.12
N GLU A 19 -21.84 -0.83 16.32
CA GLU A 19 -22.73 -1.96 16.48
C GLU A 19 -22.97 -2.61 15.11
N TYR A 20 -22.52 -3.84 14.96
CA TYR A 20 -22.77 -4.62 13.76
C TYR A 20 -24.04 -5.46 13.91
N PHE A 21 -24.94 -5.29 12.98
CA PHE A 21 -26.20 -6.04 12.95
C PHE A 21 -26.04 -7.29 12.11
N VAL A 22 -26.38 -8.42 12.67
CA VAL A 22 -26.35 -9.71 12.01
C VAL A 22 -27.75 -10.11 11.61
N ASP A 23 -27.95 -10.45 10.33
CA ASP A 23 -29.21 -10.96 9.84
C ASP A 23 -29.44 -12.38 10.39
N GLU A 24 -30.44 -12.54 11.26
CA GLU A 24 -30.78 -13.83 11.85
C GLU A 24 -31.25 -14.84 10.79
N GLU A 25 -31.88 -14.39 9.73
CA GLU A 25 -32.29 -15.26 8.61
C GLU A 25 -31.07 -15.84 7.92
N PHE A 26 -30.01 -15.02 7.70
CA PHE A 26 -28.76 -15.49 7.13
C PHE A 26 -28.08 -16.51 8.04
N ILE A 27 -28.02 -16.26 9.36
CA ILE A 27 -27.41 -17.17 10.33
C ILE A 27 -28.09 -18.52 10.31
N ASN A 28 -29.41 -18.52 10.34
CA ASN A 28 -30.20 -19.76 10.36
C ASN A 28 -30.07 -20.58 9.08
N LYS A 29 -29.90 -19.89 7.93
CA LYS A 29 -29.67 -20.53 6.63
C LYS A 29 -28.23 -20.99 6.41
N ASN A 30 -27.26 -20.36 7.08
CA ASN A 30 -25.82 -20.59 6.88
C ASN A 30 -25.07 -20.69 8.22
N PRO A 31 -25.37 -21.71 9.05
CA PRO A 31 -24.78 -21.82 10.38
C PRO A 31 -23.24 -21.93 10.35
N ASP A 32 -22.70 -22.60 9.35
CA ASP A 32 -21.23 -22.73 9.19
C ASP A 32 -20.55 -21.39 8.90
N CYS A 33 -21.22 -20.50 8.12
CA CYS A 33 -20.70 -19.15 7.88
C CYS A 33 -20.70 -18.36 9.19
N TRP A 34 -21.69 -18.55 10.02
CA TRP A 34 -21.75 -17.90 11.33
C TRP A 34 -20.64 -18.37 12.28
N GLU A 35 -20.36 -19.68 12.30
CA GLU A 35 -19.24 -20.21 13.11
C GLU A 35 -17.89 -19.66 12.65
N ILE A 36 -17.66 -19.53 11.34
CA ILE A 36 -16.46 -18.89 10.80
C ILE A 36 -16.35 -17.44 11.27
N ILE A 37 -17.46 -16.68 11.24
CA ILE A 37 -17.47 -15.28 11.63
C ILE A 37 -17.15 -15.13 13.13
N LYS A 38 -17.79 -15.92 13.99
CA LYS A 38 -17.51 -15.92 15.43
C LYS A 38 -16.05 -16.26 15.70
N PHE A 39 -15.56 -17.32 15.08
CA PHE A 39 -14.18 -17.75 15.25
C PHE A 39 -13.19 -16.66 14.83
N LEU A 40 -13.43 -16.00 13.69
CA LEU A 40 -12.56 -14.93 13.19
C LEU A 40 -12.66 -13.65 14.01
N SER A 41 -13.78 -13.40 14.71
CA SER A 41 -13.87 -12.30 15.67
C SER A 41 -12.87 -12.45 16.82
N ASP A 42 -12.70 -13.67 17.29
CA ASP A 42 -11.78 -13.97 18.39
C ASP A 42 -10.35 -14.25 17.90
N ASN A 43 -10.22 -14.72 16.65
CA ASN A 43 -8.95 -15.13 16.03
C ASN A 43 -8.73 -14.44 14.69
N PRO A 44 -8.64 -13.10 14.61
CA PRO A 44 -8.68 -12.32 13.38
C PRO A 44 -7.50 -12.55 12.42
N PHE A 45 -6.44 -13.24 12.89
CA PHE A 45 -5.22 -13.48 12.12
C PHE A 45 -5.09 -14.89 11.57
N THR A 46 -6.12 -15.69 11.73
CA THR A 46 -6.17 -17.05 11.21
C THR A 46 -6.13 -17.05 9.68
N THR A 47 -5.22 -17.80 9.11
CA THR A 47 -5.08 -17.92 7.64
C THR A 47 -6.21 -18.79 7.06
N GLN A 48 -6.49 -18.66 5.77
CA GLN A 48 -7.45 -19.53 5.09
C GLN A 48 -7.10 -21.02 5.22
N LYS A 49 -5.80 -21.36 5.24
CA LYS A 49 -5.36 -22.73 5.43
C LYS A 49 -5.73 -23.24 6.82
N GLU A 50 -5.47 -22.45 7.85
CA GLU A 50 -5.83 -22.80 9.23
C GLU A 50 -7.35 -22.89 9.40
N ILE A 51 -8.14 -22.02 8.78
CA ILE A 51 -9.60 -22.11 8.77
C ILE A 51 -10.06 -23.43 8.14
N CYS A 52 -9.47 -23.82 7.00
CA CYS A 52 -9.78 -25.10 6.36
C CYS A 52 -9.45 -26.28 7.28
N GLU A 53 -8.32 -26.24 7.96
CA GLU A 53 -7.89 -27.29 8.91
C GLU A 53 -8.80 -27.35 10.15
N ILE A 54 -9.12 -26.19 10.76
CA ILE A 54 -9.94 -26.11 11.99
C ILE A 54 -11.39 -26.55 11.74
N PHE A 55 -11.96 -26.13 10.63
CA PHE A 55 -13.36 -26.42 10.29
C PHE A 55 -13.54 -27.64 9.39
N ASN A 56 -12.44 -28.28 9.00
CA ASN A 56 -12.43 -29.41 8.06
C ASN A 56 -13.12 -29.09 6.72
N PHE A 57 -12.81 -27.91 6.16
CA PHE A 57 -13.30 -27.47 4.86
C PHE A 57 -12.27 -27.68 3.76
N SER A 58 -12.73 -27.99 2.57
CA SER A 58 -11.92 -27.80 1.37
C SER A 58 -11.73 -26.31 1.08
N LYS A 59 -10.75 -25.98 0.25
CA LYS A 59 -10.51 -24.60 -0.18
C LYS A 59 -11.71 -24.03 -0.95
N GLU A 60 -12.35 -24.86 -1.77
CA GLU A 60 -13.51 -24.53 -2.57
C GLU A 60 -14.72 -24.24 -1.67
N GLU A 61 -14.95 -25.04 -0.65
CA GLU A 61 -16.01 -24.80 0.33
C GLU A 61 -15.80 -23.49 1.08
N LEU A 62 -14.57 -23.19 1.50
CA LEU A 62 -14.27 -21.92 2.16
C LEU A 62 -14.48 -20.72 1.24
N ILE A 63 -14.12 -20.83 -0.04
CA ILE A 63 -14.38 -19.79 -1.05
C ILE A 63 -15.88 -19.52 -1.19
N GLU A 64 -16.68 -20.59 -1.27
CA GLU A 64 -18.13 -20.45 -1.39
C GLU A 64 -18.78 -19.85 -0.13
N LYS A 65 -18.33 -20.24 1.06
CA LYS A 65 -18.77 -19.64 2.32
C LYS A 65 -18.41 -18.16 2.40
N ASN A 66 -17.19 -17.79 2.02
CA ASN A 66 -16.76 -16.40 1.95
C ASN A 66 -17.59 -15.59 0.93
N ARG A 67 -17.99 -16.20 -0.20
CA ARG A 67 -18.89 -15.56 -1.16
C ARG A 67 -20.24 -15.24 -0.54
N LYS A 68 -20.87 -16.22 0.11
CA LYS A 68 -22.17 -16.04 0.80
C LYS A 68 -22.12 -14.96 1.87
N ILE A 69 -21.06 -14.92 2.66
CA ILE A 69 -20.86 -13.91 3.69
C ILE A 69 -20.77 -12.51 3.06
N ARG A 70 -20.05 -12.36 1.94
CA ARG A 70 -19.94 -11.07 1.23
C ARG A 70 -21.26 -10.62 0.62
N GLU A 71 -22.03 -11.54 0.06
CA GLU A 71 -23.35 -11.26 -0.55
C GLU A 71 -24.39 -10.83 0.50
N ALA A 72 -24.24 -11.25 1.74
CA ALA A 72 -25.07 -10.83 2.85
C ALA A 72 -24.75 -9.43 3.39
N ASN A 73 -23.96 -8.62 2.69
CA ASN A 73 -23.57 -7.25 3.08
C ASN A 73 -22.91 -7.14 4.47
N TRP A 74 -22.20 -8.15 4.87
CA TRP A 74 -21.43 -8.11 6.08
C TRP A 74 -20.32 -7.08 6.00
N THR A 75 -20.12 -6.39 7.10
CA THR A 75 -19.39 -5.16 7.20
C THR A 75 -17.97 -5.19 6.60
N ARG A 76 -17.50 -4.00 6.30
CA ARG A 76 -16.14 -3.71 5.81
C ARG A 76 -15.06 -4.48 6.58
N ASP A 77 -15.21 -4.64 7.89
CA ASP A 77 -14.20 -5.30 8.73
C ASP A 77 -14.19 -6.81 8.55
N TYR A 78 -15.34 -7.43 8.35
CA TYR A 78 -15.37 -8.83 7.96
C TYR A 78 -14.76 -9.05 6.57
N ILE A 79 -15.05 -8.17 5.60
CA ILE A 79 -14.46 -8.23 4.26
C ILE A 79 -12.94 -8.07 4.35
N ILE A 80 -12.44 -7.19 5.20
CA ILE A 80 -11.01 -7.03 5.47
C ILE A 80 -10.45 -8.31 6.08
N ASN A 81 -11.08 -8.86 7.09
CA ASN A 81 -10.64 -10.08 7.77
C ASN A 81 -10.77 -11.33 6.87
N SER A 82 -11.84 -11.45 6.08
CA SER A 82 -12.00 -12.52 5.10
C SER A 82 -11.09 -12.37 3.89
N GLY A 83 -10.55 -11.18 3.66
CA GLY A 83 -9.47 -10.89 2.71
C GLY A 83 -8.11 -11.44 3.11
N MET A 84 -8.01 -12.19 4.22
CA MET A 84 -6.75 -12.80 4.73
C MET A 84 -6.03 -13.69 3.73
N GLY A 85 -6.69 -14.10 2.65
CA GLY A 85 -6.04 -14.73 1.51
C GLY A 85 -5.34 -13.76 0.56
N SER A 86 -5.54 -12.46 0.69
CA SER A 86 -4.93 -11.49 -0.20
C SER A 86 -3.41 -11.42 -0.02
N LYS A 87 -2.71 -11.12 -1.11
CA LYS A 87 -1.26 -10.94 -1.08
C LYS A 87 -0.83 -9.84 -0.09
N TYR A 88 -1.65 -8.82 0.07
CA TYR A 88 -1.40 -7.72 1.02
C TYR A 88 -1.44 -8.21 2.47
N TRP A 89 -2.46 -8.99 2.86
CA TRP A 89 -2.55 -9.56 4.19
C TRP A 89 -1.35 -10.45 4.51
N LYS A 90 -1.04 -11.40 3.63
CA LYS A 90 0.07 -12.36 3.83
C LYS A 90 1.43 -11.68 3.92
N ASN A 91 1.65 -10.65 3.11
CA ASN A 91 2.98 -10.06 2.97
C ASN A 91 3.19 -8.80 3.81
N THR A 92 2.12 -8.23 4.38
CA THR A 92 2.21 -6.96 5.11
C THR A 92 1.55 -7.06 6.48
N ILE A 93 0.25 -7.33 6.54
CA ILE A 93 -0.48 -7.24 7.80
C ILE A 93 -0.08 -8.35 8.77
N ILE A 94 -0.13 -9.61 8.33
CA ILE A 94 0.23 -10.75 9.20
C ILE A 94 1.67 -10.61 9.75
N PRO A 95 2.71 -10.34 8.93
CA PRO A 95 4.05 -10.12 9.44
C PRO A 95 4.16 -8.97 10.44
N THR A 96 3.46 -7.85 10.21
CA THR A 96 3.46 -6.70 11.14
C THR A 96 2.91 -7.08 12.51
N ILE A 97 1.87 -7.91 12.54
CA ILE A 97 1.26 -8.39 13.79
C ILE A 97 2.17 -9.42 14.45
N GLN A 98 2.63 -10.41 13.70
CA GLN A 98 3.52 -11.47 14.21
C GLN A 98 4.85 -10.94 14.73
N SER A 99 5.32 -9.81 14.20
CA SER A 99 6.54 -9.13 14.70
C SER A 99 6.34 -8.43 16.06
N GLY A 100 5.11 -8.36 16.56
CA GLY A 100 4.77 -7.65 17.79
C GLY A 100 4.67 -6.13 17.64
N LYS A 101 4.90 -5.57 16.46
CA LYS A 101 4.86 -4.11 16.22
C LYS A 101 3.47 -3.53 16.47
N ALA A 102 2.42 -4.21 16.01
CA ALA A 102 1.06 -3.78 16.25
C ALA A 102 0.75 -3.72 17.75
N ARG A 103 1.19 -4.72 18.51
CA ARG A 103 1.05 -4.73 19.97
C ARG A 103 1.85 -3.60 20.62
N ALA A 104 3.09 -3.35 20.18
CA ALA A 104 3.90 -2.26 20.70
C ALA A 104 3.20 -0.90 20.53
N VAL A 105 2.59 -0.65 19.37
CA VAL A 105 1.81 0.58 19.13
C VAL A 105 0.60 0.66 20.07
N LEU A 106 -0.13 -0.43 20.28
CA LEU A 106 -1.29 -0.47 21.20
C LEU A 106 -0.89 -0.24 22.66
N GLU A 107 0.32 -0.65 23.03
CA GLU A 107 0.91 -0.44 24.38
C GLU A 107 1.67 0.88 24.48
N GLU A 108 1.50 1.80 23.53
CA GLU A 108 2.18 3.11 23.47
C GLU A 108 3.72 3.00 23.49
N LYS A 109 4.26 1.88 23.02
CA LYS A 109 5.70 1.63 22.88
C LYS A 109 6.17 2.00 21.49
N TYR A 110 7.44 2.41 21.40
CA TYR A 110 8.05 2.67 20.10
C TYR A 110 8.17 1.39 19.26
N ALA A 111 7.75 1.49 18.00
CA ALA A 111 8.00 0.46 16.99
C ALA A 111 8.33 1.13 15.64
N TYR A 112 9.46 0.78 15.05
CA TYR A 112 9.81 1.30 13.72
C TYR A 112 8.87 0.70 12.66
N PRO A 113 8.32 1.51 11.75
CA PRO A 113 7.37 1.03 10.73
C PRO A 113 8.02 0.05 9.76
N ASP A 114 7.22 -0.86 9.19
CA ASP A 114 7.70 -1.78 8.15
C ASP A 114 7.89 -1.10 6.80
N ARG A 115 7.22 0.03 6.59
CA ARG A 115 7.31 0.85 5.37
C ARG A 115 7.30 2.33 5.71
N VAL A 116 8.24 3.05 5.11
CA VAL A 116 8.37 4.52 5.21
C VAL A 116 8.19 5.09 3.81
N GLY A 117 7.16 5.90 3.63
CA GLY A 117 6.93 6.64 2.40
C GLY A 117 7.70 7.95 2.41
N LEU A 118 8.66 8.11 1.52
CA LEU A 118 9.30 9.39 1.26
C LEU A 118 8.51 10.11 0.16
N CYS A 119 7.96 11.27 0.46
CA CYS A 119 7.01 11.98 -0.41
C CYS A 119 7.59 13.30 -0.94
N PRO A 120 8.62 13.26 -1.80
CA PRO A 120 9.31 14.47 -2.23
C PRO A 120 8.58 15.26 -3.32
N GLY A 121 7.61 14.70 -4.03
CA GLY A 121 6.97 15.36 -5.18
C GLY A 121 6.14 16.58 -4.78
N LEU A 122 6.45 17.75 -5.35
CA LEU A 122 5.70 19.00 -5.17
C LEU A 122 4.88 19.40 -6.40
N SER A 123 5.10 18.77 -7.55
CA SER A 123 4.39 19.03 -8.80
C SER A 123 4.10 17.72 -9.53
N CYS A 124 3.19 17.77 -10.48
CA CYS A 124 2.87 16.66 -11.37
C CYS A 124 2.39 17.22 -12.71
N ASN A 125 2.73 16.56 -13.80
CA ASN A 125 2.24 16.89 -15.14
C ASN A 125 0.98 16.10 -15.53
N PHE A 126 0.44 15.28 -14.62
CA PHE A 126 -0.86 14.64 -14.76
C PHE A 126 -1.88 15.29 -13.84
N PHE A 127 -3.14 15.32 -14.30
CA PHE A 127 -4.29 15.85 -13.57
C PHE A 127 -5.32 14.75 -13.36
N CYS A 128 -4.88 13.64 -12.74
CA CYS A 128 -5.70 12.44 -12.59
C CYS A 128 -7.00 12.74 -11.83
N SER A 129 -8.14 12.30 -12.41
CA SER A 129 -9.48 12.60 -11.90
C SER A 129 -9.76 12.11 -10.47
N PHE A 130 -9.03 11.10 -10.01
CA PHE A 130 -9.11 10.55 -8.65
C PHE A 130 -8.02 11.08 -7.69
N CYS A 131 -7.10 11.93 -8.16
CA CYS A 131 -6.05 12.49 -7.33
C CYS A 131 -6.62 13.62 -6.46
N GLY A 132 -6.59 13.44 -5.14
CA GLY A 132 -7.04 14.47 -4.19
C GLY A 132 -6.10 15.67 -4.04
N ARG A 133 -5.03 15.77 -4.83
CA ARG A 133 -4.00 16.78 -4.72
C ARG A 133 -4.00 17.70 -5.94
N ASN A 134 -4.63 18.85 -5.78
CA ASN A 134 -4.81 19.86 -6.85
C ASN A 134 -3.84 21.04 -6.73
N TYR A 135 -2.67 20.83 -6.13
CA TYR A 135 -1.66 21.88 -6.06
C TYR A 135 -0.40 21.45 -6.80
N SER A 136 0.32 22.43 -7.32
CA SER A 136 1.63 22.24 -7.93
C SER A 136 2.52 23.40 -7.48
N ALA A 137 3.71 23.07 -7.00
CA ALA A 137 4.70 24.04 -6.58
C ALA A 137 6.06 23.69 -7.20
N ALA A 138 6.82 24.70 -7.55
CA ALA A 138 8.21 24.51 -7.96
C ALA A 138 9.10 24.33 -6.72
N TYR A 139 10.14 23.51 -6.87
CA TYR A 139 11.20 23.44 -5.88
C TYR A 139 12.07 24.69 -5.95
N GLU A 140 12.17 25.41 -4.84
CA GLU A 140 13.27 26.30 -4.62
C GLU A 140 14.53 25.47 -4.33
N LYS A 141 15.69 25.96 -4.79
CA LYS A 141 16.96 25.24 -4.65
C LYS A 141 17.24 24.85 -3.19
N GLU A 142 17.07 25.78 -2.29
CA GLU A 142 17.28 25.56 -0.84
C GLU A 142 16.34 24.49 -0.26
N LEU A 143 15.09 24.45 -0.70
CA LEU A 143 14.11 23.47 -0.25
C LEU A 143 14.49 22.06 -0.74
N GLY A 144 15.00 21.95 -1.96
CA GLY A 144 15.52 20.70 -2.51
C GLY A 144 16.69 20.15 -1.69
N GLU A 145 17.64 21.00 -1.33
CA GLU A 145 18.78 20.59 -0.50
C GLU A 145 18.37 20.20 0.93
N LYS A 146 17.55 21.02 1.59
CA LYS A 146 17.02 20.70 2.92
C LYS A 146 16.23 19.39 2.93
N GLY A 147 15.41 19.17 1.91
CA GLY A 147 14.64 17.93 1.75
C GLY A 147 15.56 16.72 1.61
N PHE A 148 16.61 16.83 0.82
CA PHE A 148 17.60 15.77 0.65
C PHE A 148 18.30 15.42 1.96
N GLU A 149 18.79 16.42 2.72
CA GLU A 149 19.44 16.18 4.01
C GLU A 149 18.47 15.54 5.04
N LEU A 150 17.21 15.96 5.04
CA LEU A 150 16.18 15.33 5.89
C LEU A 150 15.98 13.86 5.55
N TYR A 151 15.88 13.52 4.27
CA TYR A 151 15.70 12.12 3.85
C TYR A 151 16.93 11.27 4.15
N LYS A 152 18.14 11.83 4.03
CA LYS A 152 19.36 11.17 4.48
C LYS A 152 19.32 10.86 5.97
N GLN A 153 18.96 11.85 6.78
CA GLN A 153 18.84 11.67 8.23
C GLN A 153 17.85 10.55 8.57
N ILE A 154 16.69 10.50 7.90
CA ILE A 154 15.70 9.43 8.09
C ILE A 154 16.31 8.04 7.76
N ILE A 155 17.09 7.95 6.70
CA ILE A 155 17.77 6.71 6.31
C ILE A 155 18.85 6.33 7.33
N ASP A 156 19.66 7.28 7.78
CA ASP A 156 20.76 7.07 8.73
C ASP A 156 20.27 6.64 10.11
N GLU A 157 19.13 7.20 10.55
CA GLU A 157 18.50 6.88 11.83
C GLU A 157 17.70 5.57 11.82
N THR A 158 17.69 4.83 10.70
CA THR A 158 16.99 3.54 10.64
C THR A 158 17.61 2.53 11.61
N PRO A 159 16.83 1.96 12.55
CA PRO A 159 17.34 1.00 13.52
C PRO A 159 17.95 -0.24 12.87
N GLN A 160 18.96 -0.81 13.51
CA GLN A 160 19.48 -2.12 13.12
C GLN A 160 18.39 -3.18 13.22
N GLY A 161 18.40 -4.15 12.29
CA GLY A 161 17.40 -5.24 12.24
C GLY A 161 16.14 -4.91 11.45
N VAL A 162 15.97 -3.68 10.96
CA VAL A 162 14.90 -3.36 10.01
C VAL A 162 15.13 -4.08 8.69
N ASN A 163 14.06 -4.58 8.07
CA ASN A 163 14.14 -5.23 6.77
C ASN A 163 14.47 -4.23 5.67
N LYS A 164 15.73 -4.15 5.29
CA LYS A 164 16.25 -3.20 4.30
C LYS A 164 15.65 -3.34 2.89
N LYS A 165 15.04 -4.50 2.58
CA LYS A 165 14.45 -4.78 1.26
C LYS A 165 13.07 -4.18 1.01
N LYS A 166 12.42 -3.58 2.01
CA LYS A 166 11.02 -3.16 1.87
C LYS A 166 10.68 -1.87 2.61
N VAL A 167 11.62 -1.31 3.34
CA VAL A 167 11.30 -0.21 4.26
C VAL A 167 11.06 1.10 3.53
N TYR A 168 11.90 1.47 2.56
CA TYR A 168 11.80 2.76 1.89
C TYR A 168 11.14 2.67 0.53
N HIS A 169 10.12 3.51 0.34
CA HIS A 169 9.56 3.75 -0.98
C HIS A 169 9.30 5.24 -1.20
N ILE A 170 9.75 5.73 -2.33
CA ILE A 170 9.58 7.10 -2.77
C ILE A 170 8.25 7.17 -3.54
N THR A 171 7.23 7.72 -2.90
CA THR A 171 5.87 7.74 -3.43
C THR A 171 5.03 8.80 -2.73
N GLY A 172 3.83 9.04 -3.22
CA GLY A 172 2.92 10.00 -2.61
C GLY A 172 3.35 11.45 -2.88
N GLY A 173 2.65 12.38 -2.26
CA GLY A 173 2.78 13.74 -2.70
C GLY A 173 2.22 13.89 -4.11
N LEU A 174 3.00 14.47 -4.99
CA LEU A 174 2.76 14.51 -6.43
C LEU A 174 3.75 13.59 -7.16
N GLU A 175 4.34 14.02 -8.28
CA GLU A 175 5.27 13.19 -9.04
C GLU A 175 6.68 13.19 -8.40
N PRO A 176 7.20 12.06 -7.91
CA PRO A 176 8.49 12.02 -7.23
C PRO A 176 9.68 12.45 -8.09
N LEU A 177 9.63 12.21 -9.41
CA LEU A 177 10.71 12.58 -10.33
C LEU A 177 10.85 14.11 -10.50
N THR A 178 9.95 14.91 -9.94
CA THR A 178 10.11 16.36 -9.88
C THR A 178 11.06 16.82 -8.78
N PHE A 179 11.45 15.92 -7.87
CA PHE A 179 12.41 16.26 -6.80
C PHE A 179 13.83 16.46 -7.36
N PRO A 180 14.46 17.62 -7.18
CA PRO A 180 15.74 17.94 -7.80
C PRO A 180 16.90 17.01 -7.43
N ARG A 181 16.84 16.38 -6.26
CA ARG A 181 17.87 15.48 -5.72
C ARG A 181 17.46 14.01 -5.76
N ILE A 182 16.53 13.65 -6.65
CA ILE A 182 15.93 12.29 -6.67
C ILE A 182 16.98 11.20 -6.95
N GLY A 183 17.88 11.41 -7.90
CA GLY A 183 18.94 10.45 -8.20
C GLY A 183 19.91 10.27 -7.03
N ASP A 184 20.28 11.39 -6.37
CA ASP A 184 21.17 11.33 -5.20
C ASP A 184 20.51 10.61 -4.03
N LEU A 185 19.20 10.81 -3.81
CA LEU A 185 18.44 10.13 -2.75
C LEU A 185 18.40 8.62 -3.00
N VAL A 186 18.16 8.19 -4.23
CA VAL A 186 18.18 6.77 -4.59
C VAL A 186 19.56 6.17 -4.35
N SER A 187 20.62 6.77 -4.94
CA SER A 187 21.99 6.29 -4.73
C SER A 187 22.40 6.25 -3.26
N TYR A 188 21.94 7.21 -2.47
CA TYR A 188 22.25 7.24 -1.04
C TYR A 188 21.62 6.04 -0.31
N GLY A 189 20.34 5.78 -0.53
CA GLY A 189 19.63 4.67 0.09
C GLY A 189 20.20 3.31 -0.33
N GLU A 190 20.45 3.11 -1.62
CA GLU A 190 21.04 1.87 -2.13
C GLU A 190 22.45 1.63 -1.57
N LYS A 191 23.30 2.67 -1.49
CA LYS A 191 24.64 2.57 -0.85
C LYS A 191 24.58 2.28 0.65
N ALA A 192 23.51 2.72 1.34
CA ALA A 192 23.25 2.36 2.72
C ALA A 192 22.71 0.92 2.87
N GLY A 193 22.50 0.22 1.76
CA GLY A 193 22.06 -1.18 1.67
C GLY A 193 20.55 -1.36 1.72
N PHE A 194 19.77 -0.30 1.44
CA PHE A 194 18.31 -0.38 1.33
C PHE A 194 17.89 -0.56 -0.13
N ASP A 195 16.96 -1.48 -0.39
CA ASP A 195 16.32 -1.57 -1.70
C ASP A 195 15.37 -0.37 -1.85
N MET A 196 15.75 0.60 -2.66
CA MET A 196 14.94 1.79 -2.90
C MET A 196 13.88 1.53 -3.97
N GLU A 197 12.63 1.87 -3.63
CA GLU A 197 11.49 1.75 -4.56
C GLU A 197 11.00 3.15 -4.94
N ILE A 198 10.76 3.40 -6.24
CA ILE A 198 10.03 4.59 -6.71
C ILE A 198 8.72 4.17 -7.35
N GLN A 199 7.63 4.89 -7.00
CA GLN A 199 6.38 4.84 -7.71
C GLN A 199 6.14 6.17 -8.42
N THR A 200 6.11 6.14 -9.76
CA THR A 200 6.05 7.32 -10.64
C THR A 200 5.01 7.13 -11.74
N ASN A 201 4.56 8.24 -12.31
CA ASN A 201 3.80 8.21 -13.56
C ASN A 201 4.68 7.91 -14.80
N GLY A 202 6.00 7.96 -14.66
CA GLY A 202 6.97 7.60 -15.70
C GLY A 202 7.19 8.64 -16.80
N SER A 203 6.41 9.71 -16.84
CA SER A 203 6.48 10.69 -17.93
C SER A 203 7.78 11.50 -17.95
N TYR A 204 8.43 11.66 -16.80
CA TYR A 204 9.72 12.34 -16.68
C TYR A 204 10.93 11.40 -16.89
N LEU A 205 10.73 10.09 -17.02
CA LEU A 205 11.83 9.09 -17.12
C LEU A 205 12.47 9.08 -18.51
N THR A 206 12.81 10.25 -19.03
CA THR A 206 13.47 10.42 -20.33
C THR A 206 14.97 10.13 -20.21
N SER A 207 15.66 9.82 -21.34
CA SER A 207 17.12 9.64 -21.34
C SER A 207 17.85 10.86 -20.77
N ALA A 208 17.45 12.06 -21.15
CA ALA A 208 18.03 13.30 -20.62
C ALA A 208 17.81 13.46 -19.10
N PHE A 209 16.67 13.01 -18.58
CA PHE A 209 16.43 12.99 -17.15
C PHE A 209 17.38 12.00 -16.44
N VAL A 210 17.54 10.81 -16.98
CA VAL A 210 18.43 9.80 -16.40
C VAL A 210 19.90 10.22 -16.45
N GLU A 211 20.32 10.89 -17.51
CA GLU A 211 21.67 11.49 -17.61
C GLU A 211 21.89 12.56 -16.53
N LYS A 212 20.88 13.39 -16.26
CA LYS A 212 20.93 14.40 -15.20
C LYS A 212 20.86 13.81 -13.79
N HIS A 213 20.18 12.68 -13.63
CA HIS A 213 19.97 11.99 -12.36
C HIS A 213 20.45 10.54 -12.42
N PRO A 214 21.77 10.28 -12.60
CA PRO A 214 22.29 8.95 -12.90
C PRO A 214 21.99 7.91 -11.81
N GLY A 215 21.84 8.34 -10.56
CA GLY A 215 21.47 7.46 -9.46
C GLY A 215 20.09 6.79 -9.59
N ILE A 216 19.24 7.23 -10.54
CA ILE A 216 17.99 6.52 -10.85
C ILE A 216 18.26 5.09 -11.39
N LYS A 217 19.42 4.85 -11.96
CA LYS A 217 19.83 3.50 -12.43
C LYS A 217 20.12 2.53 -11.28
N ASP A 218 20.37 3.05 -10.08
CA ASP A 218 20.64 2.25 -8.89
C ASP A 218 19.36 1.67 -8.27
N LEU A 219 18.15 2.07 -8.73
CA LEU A 219 16.87 1.62 -8.18
C LEU A 219 16.73 0.11 -8.16
N SER A 220 16.39 -0.44 -7.00
CA SER A 220 16.00 -1.83 -6.86
C SER A 220 14.61 -2.12 -7.40
N ILE A 221 13.66 -1.16 -7.29
CA ILE A 221 12.28 -1.34 -7.74
C ILE A 221 11.75 -0.06 -8.39
N LEU A 222 11.29 -0.19 -9.63
CA LEU A 222 10.56 0.85 -10.35
C LEU A 222 9.10 0.43 -10.53
N ARG A 223 8.17 1.24 -10.00
CA ARG A 223 6.73 1.07 -10.24
C ARG A 223 6.21 2.19 -11.12
N ILE A 224 5.59 1.81 -12.22
CA ILE A 224 4.95 2.74 -13.13
C ILE A 224 3.44 2.72 -12.89
N SER A 225 2.86 3.89 -12.68
CA SER A 225 1.41 4.09 -12.62
C SER A 225 0.86 4.21 -14.04
N LEU A 226 0.34 3.10 -14.57
CA LEU A 226 -0.26 3.06 -15.90
C LEU A 226 -1.79 3.03 -15.77
N TYR A 227 -2.48 3.99 -16.40
CA TYR A 227 -3.90 4.23 -16.20
C TYR A 227 -4.78 3.88 -17.40
N GLY A 228 -4.19 3.36 -18.47
CA GLY A 228 -4.88 2.95 -19.69
C GLY A 228 -3.99 2.04 -20.54
N VAL A 229 -4.50 1.62 -21.69
CA VAL A 229 -3.82 0.74 -22.67
C VAL A 229 -3.44 1.47 -23.96
N ASP A 230 -3.85 2.73 -24.08
CA ASP A 230 -3.61 3.67 -25.16
C ASP A 230 -3.70 5.12 -24.67
N ASP A 231 -3.42 6.08 -25.55
CA ASP A 231 -3.46 7.50 -25.20
C ASP A 231 -4.87 7.98 -24.84
N ASP A 232 -5.92 7.48 -25.49
CA ASP A 232 -7.30 7.91 -25.25
C ASP A 232 -7.77 7.47 -23.86
N SER A 233 -7.65 6.19 -23.51
CA SER A 233 -8.03 5.68 -22.19
C SER A 233 -7.17 6.26 -21.07
N THR A 234 -5.90 6.53 -21.35
CA THR A 234 -5.00 7.19 -20.38
C THR A 234 -5.36 8.67 -20.22
N PHE A 235 -5.76 9.36 -21.28
CA PHE A 235 -6.22 10.75 -21.23
C PHE A 235 -7.49 10.92 -20.41
N GLU A 236 -8.43 9.99 -20.48
CA GLU A 236 -9.66 10.04 -19.68
C GLU A 236 -9.35 10.18 -18.18
N VAL A 237 -8.30 9.51 -17.72
CA VAL A 237 -7.86 9.55 -16.32
C VAL A 237 -6.92 10.72 -16.04
N THR A 238 -5.86 10.85 -16.82
CA THR A 238 -4.71 11.72 -16.51
C THR A 238 -4.84 13.14 -17.03
N LYS A 239 -5.75 13.38 -17.98
CA LYS A 239 -5.91 14.64 -18.74
C LYS A 239 -4.64 15.04 -19.52
N ASN A 240 -3.78 14.09 -19.82
CA ASN A 240 -2.58 14.28 -20.64
C ASN A 240 -2.68 13.44 -21.92
N LYS A 241 -2.74 14.11 -23.08
CA LYS A 241 -3.08 13.50 -24.39
C LYS A 241 -2.05 12.50 -24.93
N LYS A 242 -0.82 12.56 -24.47
CA LYS A 242 0.27 11.68 -24.95
C LYS A 242 0.88 10.87 -23.82
N ALA A 243 0.13 10.67 -22.75
CA ALA A 243 0.65 10.06 -21.55
C ALA A 243 1.08 8.61 -21.76
N TYR A 244 0.27 7.81 -22.45
CA TYR A 244 0.56 6.39 -22.65
C TYR A 244 1.81 6.18 -23.51
N ASP A 245 1.84 6.76 -24.71
CA ASP A 245 2.99 6.59 -25.61
C ASP A 245 4.27 7.16 -25.00
N THR A 246 4.19 8.35 -24.34
CA THR A 246 5.34 8.93 -23.65
C THR A 246 5.89 8.00 -22.58
N VAL A 247 5.03 7.45 -21.73
CA VAL A 247 5.46 6.55 -20.63
C VAL A 247 6.02 5.24 -21.19
N LYS A 248 5.35 4.68 -22.18
CA LYS A 248 5.82 3.46 -22.88
C LYS A 248 7.21 3.63 -23.47
N ASP A 249 7.44 4.71 -24.23
CA ASP A 249 8.71 4.97 -24.89
C ASP A 249 9.83 5.26 -23.86
N ASN A 250 9.52 6.04 -22.81
CA ASN A 250 10.45 6.26 -21.72
C ASN A 250 10.85 4.96 -21.04
N LEU A 251 9.87 4.09 -20.74
CA LEU A 251 10.14 2.81 -20.09
C LEU A 251 10.99 1.88 -20.97
N ILE A 252 10.66 1.77 -22.28
CA ILE A 252 11.44 0.97 -23.23
C ILE A 252 12.89 1.48 -23.30
N ASN A 253 13.09 2.81 -23.31
CA ASN A 253 14.43 3.39 -23.37
C ASN A 253 15.19 3.19 -22.05
N PHE A 254 14.51 3.34 -20.91
CA PHE A 254 15.10 3.11 -19.59
C PHE A 254 15.57 1.65 -19.41
N LEU A 255 14.82 0.68 -19.91
CA LEU A 255 15.16 -0.75 -19.82
C LEU A 255 16.36 -1.15 -20.70
N LYS A 256 16.83 -0.26 -21.59
CA LYS A 256 18.02 -0.49 -22.43
C LYS A 256 19.31 0.09 -21.82
N LEU A 257 19.19 0.83 -20.72
CA LEU A 257 20.31 1.48 -20.02
C LEU A 257 20.99 0.54 -19.01
#